data_436e30bdef11243bc28eac546dba3414
#
_entry.id   436e30bdef11243bc28eac546dba3414
#
_cell.length_a   1.000
_cell.length_b   1.000
_cell.length_c   1.000
_cell.angle_alpha   90.00
_cell.angle_beta   90.00
_cell.angle_gamma   90.00
#
_symmetry.space_group_name_H-M   'P 1'
#
loop_
_entity.id
_entity.type
_entity.pdbx_description
1 polymer ?
#
loop_
_entity_poly.entity_id
_entity_poly.type
_entity_poly.pdbx_seq_one_letter_code
_entity_poly.pdbx_strand_id
1 'polypeptide(L)'
;MKTFYIPLLASALLAAACGQGAQQFDIDNTKPVTPDNRVIYQMNIGAFTPEGTFAAAGRQLGRLDTLGADILWLMPIYPRGHKMNSPYASMDFTKVNPAYGTADDLKGFVGEAHRRGMKVWLDWVPNHVAVENRWVAEHPEFFTKDAHGRMIHPHGWGDVYELNYHDEGLVEAMNSAMRQWISVADVDGFRCDYVSSPTIPVKYWQDIIAELNSHGKTIEFLGETDISNPENRRIDSCGFDYDYAWDFQGELARKFNDSDNADSLRAICDRLLAASAKVKNKRMVYLTNHDQNYNDGGNTLKDFYGDNRYLLTVLEFTFHGMPLIYQGQEIGD
;
A
#
# COMPACT_ATOMS: atom_id res chain seq x y z
N MET A 1 33.95 0.14 -2.86
CA MET A 1 33.57 -0.35 -1.52
C MET A 1 33.78 0.80 -0.52
N LYS A 2 32.73 1.51 -0.18
CA LYS A 2 32.70 2.45 0.95
C LYS A 2 31.46 2.09 1.76
N THR A 3 31.69 1.39 2.85
CA THR A 3 30.69 1.04 3.85
C THR A 3 30.35 2.32 4.62
N PHE A 4 29.17 2.86 4.43
CA PHE A 4 28.66 3.95 5.28
C PHE A 4 28.03 3.34 6.52
N TYR A 5 28.69 3.51 7.66
CA TYR A 5 28.12 3.26 8.98
C TYR A 5 27.28 4.51 9.36
N ILE A 6 25.98 4.38 9.38
CA ILE A 6 25.04 5.36 10.00
C ILE A 6 24.21 4.68 11.10
N PRO A 7 24.80 4.20 12.17
CA PRO A 7 24.00 3.85 13.35
C PRO A 7 24.26 4.70 14.60
N LEU A 8 25.25 5.60 14.59
CA LEU A 8 25.62 6.27 15.84
C LEU A 8 24.96 7.64 16.08
N LEU A 9 24.43 8.31 15.05
CA LEU A 9 23.86 9.65 15.22
C LEU A 9 22.38 9.65 15.63
N ALA A 10 21.59 8.64 15.23
CA ALA A 10 20.18 8.57 15.61
C ALA A 10 19.98 8.31 17.11
N SER A 11 20.83 7.47 17.70
CA SER A 11 20.80 7.18 19.15
C SER A 11 21.17 8.38 20.02
N ALA A 12 22.04 9.27 19.52
CA ALA A 12 22.48 10.45 20.26
C ALA A 12 21.46 11.61 20.24
N LEU A 13 20.68 11.73 19.15
CA LEU A 13 19.65 12.77 19.04
C LEU A 13 18.40 12.46 19.87
N LEU A 14 18.01 11.18 19.98
CA LEU A 14 16.92 10.75 20.87
C LEU A 14 17.28 10.87 22.36
N ALA A 15 18.56 10.68 22.72
CA ALA A 15 19.03 10.83 24.09
C ALA A 15 19.12 12.29 24.58
N ALA A 16 19.30 13.25 23.66
CA ALA A 16 19.40 14.68 23.99
C ALA A 16 18.03 15.34 24.23
N ALA A 17 16.94 14.76 23.74
CA ALA A 17 15.58 15.26 23.93
C ALA A 17 14.89 14.73 25.20
N CYS A 18 15.43 13.68 25.84
CA CYS A 18 14.85 13.07 27.04
C CYS A 18 15.74 13.37 28.26
N GLY A 19 15.45 14.42 28.99
CA GLY A 19 16.06 14.71 30.28
C GLY A 19 15.81 13.61 31.31
N GLN A 20 16.88 13.10 31.92
CA GLN A 20 16.98 12.30 33.14
C GLN A 20 16.08 11.04 33.19
N GLY A 21 16.65 9.92 32.85
CA GLY A 21 16.06 8.60 33.07
C GLY A 21 15.99 7.70 31.81
N ALA A 22 16.89 7.88 30.87
CA ALA A 22 16.99 6.98 29.71
C ALA A 22 17.28 5.56 30.21
N GLN A 23 16.26 4.68 30.17
CA GLN A 23 16.51 3.26 30.18
C GLN A 23 17.41 2.96 28.98
N GLN A 24 18.58 2.43 29.25
CA GLN A 24 19.51 1.95 28.24
C GLN A 24 18.83 0.77 27.55
N PHE A 25 18.35 0.98 26.33
CA PHE A 25 17.86 -0.12 25.51
C PHE A 25 19.09 -0.91 25.06
N ASP A 26 19.18 -2.13 25.53
CA ASP A 26 20.20 -3.09 25.10
C ASP A 26 19.81 -3.53 23.67
N ILE A 27 20.35 -2.85 22.68
CA ILE A 27 20.17 -3.23 21.28
C ILE A 27 21.06 -4.45 21.05
N ASP A 28 20.45 -5.62 21.01
CA ASP A 28 21.12 -6.86 20.66
C ASP A 28 21.51 -6.84 19.17
N ASN A 29 22.68 -6.28 18.89
CA ASN A 29 23.24 -6.22 17.54
C ASN A 29 23.66 -7.58 16.97
N THR A 30 23.44 -8.68 17.71
CA THR A 30 23.76 -10.04 17.26
C THR A 30 22.59 -10.72 16.56
N LYS A 31 21.37 -10.20 16.69
CA LYS A 31 20.22 -10.68 15.93
C LYS A 31 20.31 -10.21 14.49
N PRO A 32 20.20 -11.11 13.52
CA PRO A 32 20.11 -10.68 12.13
C PRO A 32 18.95 -9.70 11.99
N VAL A 33 19.21 -8.56 11.35
CA VAL A 33 18.15 -7.63 10.92
C VAL A 33 17.14 -8.47 10.15
N THR A 34 15.93 -8.57 10.69
CA THR A 34 14.88 -9.31 9.99
C THR A 34 14.65 -8.65 8.62
N PRO A 35 14.33 -9.41 7.55
CA PRO A 35 14.20 -8.86 6.19
C PRO A 35 13.05 -7.86 5.98
N ASP A 36 12.62 -7.18 7.03
CA ASP A 36 11.41 -6.37 7.13
C ASP A 36 11.64 -4.87 7.11
N ASN A 37 12.87 -4.43 6.82
CA ASN A 37 13.24 -3.02 6.67
C ASN A 37 13.16 -2.57 5.20
N ARG A 38 12.41 -3.30 4.36
CA ARG A 38 12.23 -2.93 2.97
C ARG A 38 11.41 -1.66 2.85
N VAL A 39 11.81 -0.80 1.93
CA VAL A 39 11.14 0.47 1.62
C VAL A 39 10.15 0.24 0.48
N ILE A 40 8.88 0.60 0.71
CA ILE A 40 7.86 0.64 -0.34
C ILE A 40 7.86 2.03 -0.98
N TYR A 41 7.86 2.08 -2.30
CA TYR A 41 7.65 3.30 -3.07
C TYR A 41 6.34 3.22 -3.82
N GLN A 42 5.35 4.04 -3.43
CA GLN A 42 4.05 4.09 -4.07
C GLN A 42 4.09 5.02 -5.27
N MET A 43 3.64 4.54 -6.43
CA MET A 43 3.75 5.21 -7.72
C MET A 43 2.43 5.24 -8.47
N ASN A 44 2.02 6.42 -8.91
CA ASN A 44 0.97 6.60 -9.92
C ASN A 44 1.63 6.79 -11.29
N ILE A 45 1.59 5.77 -12.15
CA ILE A 45 2.23 5.82 -13.47
C ILE A 45 1.82 7.05 -14.27
N GLY A 46 0.54 7.42 -14.25
CA GLY A 46 0.02 8.56 -15.02
C GLY A 46 0.49 9.93 -14.54
N ALA A 47 1.05 10.02 -13.32
CA ALA A 47 1.52 11.26 -12.72
C ALA A 47 3.01 11.25 -12.33
N PHE A 48 3.69 10.12 -12.50
CA PHE A 48 5.07 9.96 -12.07
C PHE A 48 6.08 10.67 -12.97
N THR A 49 5.77 10.76 -14.27
CA THR A 49 6.56 11.50 -15.25
C THR A 49 5.63 12.35 -16.12
N PRO A 50 6.15 13.39 -16.79
CA PRO A 50 5.33 14.20 -17.71
C PRO A 50 4.64 13.38 -18.81
N GLU A 51 5.28 12.28 -19.26
CA GLU A 51 4.70 11.39 -20.28
C GLU A 51 3.63 10.45 -19.72
N GLY A 52 3.67 10.13 -18.41
CA GLY A 52 2.71 9.29 -17.73
C GLY A 52 2.69 7.82 -18.21
N THR A 53 3.83 7.27 -18.62
CA THR A 53 3.92 5.92 -19.22
C THR A 53 4.90 5.01 -18.50
N PHE A 54 4.72 3.67 -18.63
CA PHE A 54 5.69 2.69 -18.11
C PHE A 54 7.10 2.89 -18.67
N ALA A 55 7.21 3.21 -19.95
CA ALA A 55 8.50 3.45 -20.58
C ALA A 55 9.23 4.66 -19.97
N ALA A 56 8.50 5.72 -19.65
CA ALA A 56 9.07 6.90 -19.00
C ALA A 56 9.41 6.62 -17.53
N ALA A 57 8.51 5.96 -16.79
CA ALA A 57 8.75 5.53 -15.41
C ALA A 57 9.94 4.58 -15.30
N GLY A 58 10.11 3.66 -16.24
CA GLY A 58 11.25 2.74 -16.32
C GLY A 58 12.60 3.43 -16.38
N ARG A 59 12.68 4.61 -17.06
CA ARG A 59 13.91 5.43 -17.10
C ARG A 59 14.29 6.02 -15.73
N GLN A 60 13.35 6.09 -14.79
CA GLN A 60 13.57 6.64 -13.45
C GLN A 60 13.95 5.57 -12.40
N LEU A 61 13.90 4.28 -12.75
CA LEU A 61 14.15 3.20 -11.80
C LEU A 61 15.54 3.26 -11.16
N GLY A 62 16.55 3.75 -11.90
CA GLY A 62 17.90 3.97 -11.35
C GLY A 62 17.93 5.00 -10.22
N ARG A 63 17.07 6.02 -10.24
CA ARG A 63 16.92 6.99 -9.16
C ARG A 63 16.26 6.33 -7.94
N LEU A 64 15.23 5.52 -8.14
CA LEU A 64 14.52 4.83 -7.05
C LEU A 64 15.40 3.76 -6.38
N ASP A 65 16.21 3.03 -7.17
CA ASP A 65 17.23 2.12 -6.67
C ASP A 65 18.27 2.86 -5.79
N THR A 66 18.75 4.02 -6.24
CA THR A 66 19.66 4.88 -5.45
C THR A 66 18.98 5.42 -4.17
N LEU A 67 17.67 5.70 -4.22
CA LEU A 67 16.88 6.12 -3.06
C LEU A 67 16.75 4.99 -2.03
N GLY A 68 16.88 3.73 -2.44
CA GLY A 68 16.76 2.54 -1.60
C GLY A 68 15.36 1.95 -1.59
N ALA A 69 14.55 2.18 -2.63
CA ALA A 69 13.27 1.51 -2.79
C ALA A 69 13.47 0.02 -3.09
N ASP A 70 12.83 -0.84 -2.31
CA ASP A 70 12.87 -2.30 -2.47
C ASP A 70 11.63 -2.82 -3.18
N ILE A 71 10.50 -2.14 -3.03
CA ILE A 71 9.20 -2.54 -3.55
C ILE A 71 8.56 -1.33 -4.23
N LEU A 72 8.14 -1.51 -5.48
CA LEU A 72 7.36 -0.53 -6.22
C LEU A 72 5.90 -0.94 -6.18
N TRP A 73 5.09 -0.23 -5.40
CA TRP A 73 3.64 -0.38 -5.43
C TRP A 73 3.06 0.55 -6.49
N LEU A 74 2.58 -0.04 -7.59
CA LEU A 74 1.90 0.67 -8.66
C LEU A 74 0.42 0.85 -8.31
N MET A 75 -0.05 2.09 -8.20
CA MET A 75 -1.48 2.41 -8.10
C MET A 75 -2.23 1.80 -9.30
N PRO A 76 -3.57 1.67 -9.27
CA PRO A 76 -4.30 0.90 -10.28
C PRO A 76 -3.89 1.26 -11.71
N ILE A 77 -3.42 0.23 -12.44
CA ILE A 77 -2.89 0.36 -13.79
C ILE A 77 -3.95 0.12 -14.88
N TYR A 78 -5.17 -0.19 -14.47
CA TYR A 78 -6.27 -0.61 -15.33
C TYR A 78 -6.94 0.56 -16.06
N PRO A 79 -7.67 0.30 -17.19
CA PRO A 79 -8.58 1.30 -17.75
C PRO A 79 -9.57 1.75 -16.68
N ARG A 80 -9.78 3.05 -16.56
CA ARG A 80 -10.63 3.64 -15.51
C ARG A 80 -11.92 4.24 -16.06
N GLY A 81 -12.97 4.22 -15.24
CA GLY A 81 -14.25 4.83 -15.57
C GLY A 81 -14.13 6.34 -15.83
N HIS A 82 -14.99 6.84 -16.70
CA HIS A 82 -14.95 8.25 -17.13
C HIS A 82 -15.72 9.19 -16.19
N LYS A 83 -16.62 8.64 -15.38
CA LYS A 83 -17.57 9.47 -14.60
C LYS A 83 -16.87 10.37 -13.59
N MET A 84 -15.92 9.84 -12.81
CA MET A 84 -15.10 10.62 -11.87
C MET A 84 -13.60 10.51 -12.18
N ASN A 85 -13.24 9.74 -13.20
CA ASN A 85 -11.87 9.50 -13.62
C ASN A 85 -10.96 8.95 -12.50
N SER A 86 -11.56 8.27 -11.51
CA SER A 86 -10.83 7.65 -10.40
C SER A 86 -10.01 6.46 -10.88
N PRO A 87 -8.73 6.31 -10.50
CA PRO A 87 -7.97 5.11 -10.80
C PRO A 87 -8.54 3.85 -10.12
N TYR A 88 -9.31 4.03 -9.03
CA TYR A 88 -9.96 2.94 -8.31
C TYR A 88 -11.29 2.50 -8.94
N ALA A 89 -11.80 3.18 -9.95
CA ALA A 89 -12.96 2.76 -10.73
C ALA A 89 -12.51 1.96 -11.98
N SER A 90 -12.15 0.68 -11.81
CA SER A 90 -11.63 -0.16 -12.90
C SER A 90 -12.72 -0.54 -13.90
N MET A 91 -12.42 -0.41 -15.20
CA MET A 91 -13.27 -0.89 -16.30
C MET A 91 -12.91 -2.31 -16.76
N ASP A 92 -11.68 -2.77 -16.56
CA ASP A 92 -11.24 -4.09 -16.97
C ASP A 92 -9.92 -4.45 -16.25
N PHE A 93 -9.96 -5.43 -15.36
CA PHE A 93 -8.78 -5.88 -14.60
C PHE A 93 -7.76 -6.65 -15.44
N THR A 94 -8.10 -7.03 -16.65
CA THR A 94 -7.23 -7.81 -17.55
C THR A 94 -6.41 -6.95 -18.52
N LYS A 95 -6.59 -5.63 -18.48
CA LYS A 95 -5.94 -4.70 -19.40
C LYS A 95 -5.17 -3.62 -18.69
N VAL A 96 -4.08 -3.18 -19.31
CA VAL A 96 -3.39 -1.94 -18.94
C VAL A 96 -4.17 -0.75 -19.48
N ASN A 97 -4.22 0.33 -18.71
CA ASN A 97 -4.73 1.62 -19.20
C ASN A 97 -3.90 2.04 -20.43
N PRO A 98 -4.54 2.25 -21.58
CA PRO A 98 -3.79 2.56 -22.82
C PRO A 98 -2.98 3.87 -22.74
N ALA A 99 -3.31 4.77 -21.82
CA ALA A 99 -2.51 5.96 -21.57
C ALA A 99 -1.14 5.64 -20.92
N TYR A 100 -1.00 4.51 -20.25
CA TYR A 100 0.25 4.09 -19.58
C TYR A 100 1.15 3.23 -20.48
N GLY A 101 0.58 2.64 -21.53
CA GLY A 101 1.24 1.73 -22.47
C GLY A 101 0.50 0.41 -22.63
N THR A 102 1.23 -0.65 -22.88
CA THR A 102 0.74 -2.02 -23.12
C THR A 102 1.14 -2.97 -21.99
N ALA A 103 0.64 -4.20 -22.02
CA ALA A 103 1.09 -5.26 -21.12
C ALA A 103 2.59 -5.58 -21.30
N ASP A 104 3.12 -5.47 -22.53
CA ASP A 104 4.55 -5.65 -22.79
C ASP A 104 5.38 -4.52 -22.21
N ASP A 105 4.87 -3.28 -22.19
CA ASP A 105 5.53 -2.15 -21.52
C ASP A 105 5.57 -2.36 -20.01
N LEU A 106 4.49 -2.84 -19.39
CA LEU A 106 4.49 -3.24 -17.99
C LEU A 106 5.51 -4.35 -17.72
N LYS A 107 5.52 -5.40 -18.54
CA LYS A 107 6.51 -6.49 -18.45
C LYS A 107 7.95 -5.97 -18.52
N GLY A 108 8.20 -5.05 -19.44
CA GLY A 108 9.50 -4.41 -19.58
C GLY A 108 9.90 -3.60 -18.35
N PHE A 109 8.94 -2.87 -17.76
CA PHE A 109 9.11 -2.12 -16.51
C PHE A 109 9.44 -3.05 -15.33
N VAL A 110 8.66 -4.14 -15.14
CA VAL A 110 8.90 -5.14 -14.09
C VAL A 110 10.27 -5.80 -14.26
N GLY A 111 10.62 -6.21 -15.49
CA GLY A 111 11.93 -6.79 -15.77
C GLY A 111 13.10 -5.85 -15.46
N GLU A 112 12.95 -4.53 -15.70
CA GLU A 112 13.96 -3.54 -15.31
C GLU A 112 14.03 -3.37 -13.78
N ALA A 113 12.89 -3.35 -13.09
CA ALA A 113 12.85 -3.31 -11.62
C ALA A 113 13.57 -4.54 -11.02
N HIS A 114 13.30 -5.74 -11.53
CA HIS A 114 13.95 -6.98 -11.09
C HIS A 114 15.47 -6.97 -11.31
N ARG A 115 15.96 -6.42 -12.44
CA ARG A 115 17.41 -6.28 -12.68
C ARG A 115 18.11 -5.40 -11.65
N ARG A 116 17.36 -4.54 -10.97
CA ARG A 116 17.84 -3.66 -9.88
C ARG A 116 17.56 -4.22 -8.49
N GLY A 117 16.97 -5.42 -8.39
CA GLY A 117 16.62 -6.05 -7.12
C GLY A 117 15.31 -5.56 -6.49
N MET A 118 14.56 -4.70 -7.21
CA MET A 118 13.27 -4.21 -6.73
C MET A 118 12.14 -5.16 -7.12
N LYS A 119 11.17 -5.35 -6.23
CA LYS A 119 9.90 -6.04 -6.50
C LYS A 119 8.84 -5.08 -7.02
N VAL A 120 7.83 -5.62 -7.71
CA VAL A 120 6.69 -4.83 -8.19
C VAL A 120 5.38 -5.43 -7.70
N TRP A 121 4.59 -4.62 -7.00
CA TRP A 121 3.22 -4.94 -6.58
C TRP A 121 2.21 -4.13 -7.38
N LEU A 122 1.10 -4.78 -7.75
CA LEU A 122 -0.04 -4.09 -8.36
C LEU A 122 -1.09 -3.75 -7.31
N ASP A 123 -1.73 -2.61 -7.47
CA ASP A 123 -2.93 -2.29 -6.72
C ASP A 123 -4.11 -3.13 -7.23
N TRP A 124 -4.81 -3.78 -6.33
CA TRP A 124 -5.94 -4.65 -6.61
C TRP A 124 -7.19 -4.12 -5.92
N VAL A 125 -8.23 -3.82 -6.69
CA VAL A 125 -9.47 -3.20 -6.19
C VAL A 125 -10.60 -4.21 -6.18
N PRO A 126 -10.75 -5.04 -5.13
CA PRO A 126 -11.68 -6.15 -5.14
C PRO A 126 -13.11 -5.79 -4.78
N ASN A 127 -13.33 -4.65 -4.13
CA ASN A 127 -14.66 -4.30 -3.58
C ASN A 127 -15.65 -3.84 -4.66
N HIS A 128 -15.17 -3.19 -5.71
CA HIS A 128 -16.04 -2.51 -6.69
C HIS A 128 -15.36 -2.34 -8.05
N VAL A 129 -16.16 -2.00 -9.05
CA VAL A 129 -15.70 -1.63 -10.40
C VAL A 129 -16.48 -0.42 -10.92
N ALA A 130 -15.94 0.26 -11.94
CA ALA A 130 -16.62 1.37 -12.61
C ALA A 130 -18.04 1.01 -13.07
N VAL A 131 -18.96 1.96 -13.01
CA VAL A 131 -20.32 1.77 -13.56
C VAL A 131 -20.32 1.50 -15.07
N GLU A 132 -19.22 1.83 -15.76
CA GLU A 132 -19.00 1.56 -17.19
C GLU A 132 -18.28 0.22 -17.44
N ASN A 133 -17.96 -0.55 -16.39
CA ASN A 133 -17.34 -1.86 -16.56
C ASN A 133 -18.25 -2.78 -17.40
N ARG A 134 -17.65 -3.51 -18.36
CA ARG A 134 -18.41 -4.38 -19.26
C ARG A 134 -19.25 -5.44 -18.52
N TRP A 135 -18.84 -5.88 -17.35
CA TRP A 135 -19.58 -6.83 -16.52
C TRP A 135 -20.98 -6.32 -16.12
N VAL A 136 -21.20 -5.00 -16.08
CA VAL A 136 -22.52 -4.43 -15.77
C VAL A 136 -23.59 -4.93 -16.76
N ALA A 137 -23.22 -5.07 -18.03
CA ALA A 137 -24.12 -5.55 -19.08
C ALA A 137 -24.00 -7.07 -19.32
N GLU A 138 -22.78 -7.63 -19.23
CA GLU A 138 -22.49 -9.02 -19.59
C GLU A 138 -22.78 -9.98 -18.43
N HIS A 139 -22.54 -9.55 -17.18
CA HIS A 139 -22.60 -10.36 -15.96
C HIS A 139 -23.27 -9.60 -14.80
N PRO A 140 -24.56 -9.26 -14.92
CA PRO A 140 -25.26 -8.51 -13.87
C PRO A 140 -25.39 -9.29 -12.54
N GLU A 141 -25.13 -10.60 -12.52
CA GLU A 141 -25.02 -11.44 -11.33
C GLU A 141 -23.76 -11.17 -10.51
N PHE A 142 -22.72 -10.61 -11.11
CA PHE A 142 -21.48 -10.24 -10.43
C PHE A 142 -21.62 -9.09 -9.46
N PHE A 143 -22.81 -8.47 -9.38
CA PHE A 143 -23.03 -7.28 -8.58
C PHE A 143 -23.99 -7.51 -7.44
N THR A 144 -23.69 -6.93 -6.28
CA THR A 144 -24.60 -6.86 -5.15
C THR A 144 -25.81 -5.99 -5.51
N LYS A 145 -27.02 -6.47 -5.15
CA LYS A 145 -28.27 -5.79 -5.46
C LYS A 145 -29.08 -5.50 -4.22
N ASP A 146 -29.77 -4.39 -4.23
CA ASP A 146 -30.74 -4.03 -3.18
C ASP A 146 -32.04 -4.86 -3.29
N ALA A 147 -32.96 -4.66 -2.35
CA ALA A 147 -34.26 -5.35 -2.32
C ALA A 147 -35.14 -5.08 -3.57
N HIS A 148 -34.80 -4.08 -4.37
CA HIS A 148 -35.51 -3.73 -5.62
C HIS A 148 -34.77 -4.25 -6.85
N GLY A 149 -33.69 -5.01 -6.68
CA GLY A 149 -32.88 -5.58 -7.76
C GLY A 149 -31.92 -4.58 -8.43
N ARG A 150 -31.68 -3.41 -7.83
CA ARG A 150 -30.76 -2.39 -8.35
C ARG A 150 -29.35 -2.65 -7.80
N MET A 151 -28.33 -2.53 -8.64
CA MET A 151 -26.92 -2.62 -8.23
C MET A 151 -26.59 -1.56 -7.18
N ILE A 152 -25.81 -1.94 -6.16
CA ILE A 152 -25.47 -1.08 -5.03
C ILE A 152 -24.24 -0.24 -5.38
N HIS A 153 -24.30 1.04 -5.03
CA HIS A 153 -23.15 1.93 -4.97
C HIS A 153 -22.57 1.86 -3.54
N PRO A 154 -21.40 1.23 -3.33
CA PRO A 154 -20.84 1.11 -1.98
C PRO A 154 -20.55 2.51 -1.42
N HIS A 155 -20.89 2.74 -0.17
CA HIS A 155 -20.71 4.02 0.53
C HIS A 155 -21.31 5.24 -0.19
N GLY A 156 -22.20 5.05 -1.17
CA GLY A 156 -22.75 6.14 -1.98
C GLY A 156 -21.80 6.64 -3.08
N TRP A 157 -20.69 5.95 -3.36
CA TRP A 157 -19.77 6.29 -4.46
C TRP A 157 -20.45 6.03 -5.81
N GLY A 158 -20.94 7.11 -6.41
CA GLY A 158 -21.82 7.03 -7.58
C GLY A 158 -21.16 6.57 -8.89
N ASP A 159 -19.85 6.44 -8.94
CA ASP A 159 -19.05 6.04 -10.10
C ASP A 159 -18.69 4.57 -10.14
N VAL A 160 -19.06 3.80 -9.09
CA VAL A 160 -18.74 2.38 -8.97
C VAL A 160 -19.94 1.54 -8.52
N TYR A 161 -19.92 0.25 -8.84
CA TYR A 161 -20.85 -0.77 -8.33
C TYR A 161 -20.11 -1.82 -7.51
N GLU A 162 -20.74 -2.26 -6.41
CA GLU A 162 -20.23 -3.27 -5.50
C GLU A 162 -20.28 -4.68 -6.10
N LEU A 163 -19.18 -5.44 -5.93
CA LEU A 163 -19.05 -6.79 -6.42
C LEU A 163 -19.63 -7.82 -5.43
N ASN A 164 -20.20 -8.90 -5.98
CA ASN A 164 -20.89 -9.96 -5.25
C ASN A 164 -20.04 -11.23 -5.17
N TYR A 165 -19.26 -11.40 -4.13
CA TYR A 165 -18.41 -12.59 -3.91
C TYR A 165 -19.17 -13.87 -3.55
N HIS A 166 -20.50 -13.88 -3.58
CA HIS A 166 -21.28 -15.12 -3.55
C HIS A 166 -21.44 -15.75 -4.95
N ASP A 167 -21.06 -15.03 -6.00
CA ASP A 167 -21.06 -15.53 -7.36
C ASP A 167 -19.71 -16.17 -7.71
N GLU A 168 -19.71 -17.46 -8.05
CA GLU A 168 -18.49 -18.20 -8.37
C GLU A 168 -17.83 -17.73 -9.68
N GLY A 169 -18.61 -17.21 -10.62
CA GLY A 169 -18.11 -16.65 -11.87
C GLY A 169 -17.32 -15.38 -11.64
N LEU A 170 -17.78 -14.50 -10.72
CA LEU A 170 -17.03 -13.33 -10.31
C LEU A 170 -15.70 -13.74 -9.66
N VAL A 171 -15.76 -14.69 -8.70
CA VAL A 171 -14.56 -15.17 -7.99
C VAL A 171 -13.53 -15.67 -8.99
N GLU A 172 -13.94 -16.50 -9.95
CA GLU A 172 -13.02 -17.01 -10.98
C GLU A 172 -12.49 -15.90 -11.90
N ALA A 173 -13.33 -14.94 -12.30
CA ALA A 173 -12.91 -13.80 -13.13
C ALA A 173 -11.83 -12.96 -12.43
N MET A 174 -12.01 -12.67 -11.12
CA MET A 174 -11.05 -11.94 -10.31
C MET A 174 -9.75 -12.72 -10.12
N ASN A 175 -9.83 -14.01 -9.78
CA ASN A 175 -8.67 -14.87 -9.59
C ASN A 175 -7.87 -15.05 -10.89
N SER A 176 -8.58 -15.24 -12.02
CA SER A 176 -7.96 -15.35 -13.34
C SER A 176 -7.17 -14.09 -13.71
N ALA A 177 -7.69 -12.91 -13.40
CA ALA A 177 -6.99 -11.66 -13.66
C ALA A 177 -5.72 -11.51 -12.80
N MET A 178 -5.73 -11.93 -11.52
CA MET A 178 -4.50 -11.96 -10.69
C MET A 178 -3.45 -12.92 -11.26
N ARG A 179 -3.87 -14.15 -11.62
CA ARG A 179 -2.99 -15.15 -12.29
C ARG A 179 -2.39 -14.61 -13.59
N GLN A 180 -3.21 -13.90 -14.38
CA GLN A 180 -2.74 -13.29 -15.63
C GLN A 180 -1.56 -12.34 -15.39
N TRP A 181 -1.64 -11.44 -14.43
CA TRP A 181 -0.57 -10.46 -14.18
C TRP A 181 0.72 -11.10 -13.66
N ILE A 182 0.61 -12.14 -12.85
CA ILE A 182 1.77 -12.94 -12.44
C ILE A 182 2.41 -13.59 -13.66
N SER A 183 1.62 -14.21 -14.53
CA SER A 183 2.11 -14.94 -15.71
C SER A 183 2.67 -14.01 -16.79
N VAL A 184 1.99 -12.89 -17.08
CA VAL A 184 2.31 -12.01 -18.21
C VAL A 184 3.42 -11.03 -17.84
N ALA A 185 3.37 -10.44 -16.66
CA ALA A 185 4.26 -9.36 -16.26
C ALA A 185 5.24 -9.76 -15.14
N ASP A 186 5.13 -10.97 -14.58
CA ASP A 186 5.98 -11.47 -13.50
C ASP A 186 5.94 -10.62 -12.23
N VAL A 187 4.77 -10.05 -11.90
CA VAL A 187 4.59 -9.24 -10.69
C VAL A 187 4.82 -10.06 -9.42
N ASP A 188 5.25 -9.41 -8.33
CA ASP A 188 5.70 -10.04 -7.09
C ASP A 188 4.66 -9.98 -5.97
N GLY A 189 3.58 -9.25 -6.17
CA GLY A 189 2.57 -9.10 -5.13
C GLY A 189 1.44 -8.17 -5.52
N PHE A 190 0.53 -8.01 -4.55
CA PHE A 190 -0.63 -7.15 -4.67
C PHE A 190 -0.85 -6.33 -3.41
N ARG A 191 -1.10 -5.04 -3.57
CA ARG A 191 -1.78 -4.25 -2.55
C ARG A 191 -3.27 -4.34 -2.80
N CYS A 192 -4.01 -4.85 -1.85
CA CYS A 192 -5.43 -5.08 -1.98
C CYS A 192 -6.22 -3.98 -1.26
N ASP A 193 -7.03 -3.29 -2.04
CA ASP A 193 -7.88 -2.18 -1.63
C ASP A 193 -9.03 -2.67 -0.75
N TYR A 194 -9.35 -1.96 0.33
CA TYR A 194 -10.49 -2.14 1.21
C TYR A 194 -10.79 -3.63 1.55
N VAL A 195 -9.76 -4.38 1.95
CA VAL A 195 -9.89 -5.82 2.24
C VAL A 195 -10.83 -6.12 3.43
N SER A 196 -11.06 -5.14 4.28
CA SER A 196 -12.00 -5.22 5.40
C SER A 196 -13.47 -5.06 5.00
N SER A 197 -13.78 -4.90 3.70
CA SER A 197 -15.16 -4.86 3.23
C SER A 197 -15.95 -6.08 3.70
N PRO A 198 -17.13 -5.90 4.33
CA PRO A 198 -17.94 -7.02 4.82
C PRO A 198 -18.48 -7.91 3.70
N THR A 199 -18.49 -7.43 2.45
CA THR A 199 -18.99 -8.16 1.28
C THR A 199 -17.96 -9.13 0.70
N ILE A 200 -16.68 -9.01 1.10
CA ILE A 200 -15.62 -9.92 0.67
C ILE A 200 -15.42 -10.97 1.77
N PRO A 201 -15.73 -12.26 1.53
CA PRO A 201 -15.56 -13.31 2.52
C PRO A 201 -14.09 -13.54 2.90
N VAL A 202 -13.81 -13.82 4.17
CA VAL A 202 -12.47 -14.25 4.64
C VAL A 202 -11.95 -15.44 3.83
N LYS A 203 -12.85 -16.39 3.52
CA LYS A 203 -12.49 -17.57 2.74
C LYS A 203 -11.99 -17.25 1.33
N TYR A 204 -12.53 -16.22 0.66
CA TYR A 204 -12.02 -15.78 -0.63
C TYR A 204 -10.54 -15.44 -0.56
N TRP A 205 -10.14 -14.64 0.43
CA TRP A 205 -8.74 -14.27 0.63
C TRP A 205 -7.86 -15.46 0.95
N GLN A 206 -8.32 -16.34 1.86
CA GLN A 206 -7.58 -17.56 2.21
C GLN A 206 -7.31 -18.43 0.99
N ASP A 207 -8.32 -18.63 0.15
CA ASP A 207 -8.23 -19.51 -1.03
C ASP A 207 -7.29 -18.92 -2.09
N ILE A 208 -7.45 -17.64 -2.46
CA ILE A 208 -6.64 -17.03 -3.52
C ILE A 208 -5.19 -16.85 -3.10
N ILE A 209 -4.92 -16.41 -1.85
CA ILE A 209 -3.56 -16.25 -1.34
C ILE A 209 -2.85 -17.62 -1.30
N ALA A 210 -3.53 -18.66 -0.82
CA ALA A 210 -2.97 -20.01 -0.81
C ALA A 210 -2.72 -20.55 -2.23
N GLU A 211 -3.67 -20.34 -3.14
CA GLU A 211 -3.54 -20.76 -4.54
C GLU A 211 -2.33 -20.10 -5.21
N LEU A 212 -2.23 -18.77 -5.17
CA LEU A 212 -1.17 -18.04 -5.86
C LEU A 212 0.22 -18.37 -5.30
N ASN A 213 0.32 -18.71 -4.01
CA ASN A 213 1.56 -19.13 -3.38
C ASN A 213 1.89 -20.63 -3.56
N SER A 214 0.99 -21.43 -4.16
CA SER A 214 1.23 -22.87 -4.39
C SER A 214 2.13 -23.17 -5.60
N HIS A 215 2.42 -22.18 -6.44
CA HIS A 215 3.09 -22.37 -7.74
C HIS A 215 4.60 -22.06 -7.72
N GLY A 216 5.21 -21.99 -6.55
CA GLY A 216 6.68 -21.88 -6.38
C GLY A 216 7.26 -20.48 -6.37
N LYS A 217 6.56 -19.45 -6.88
CA LYS A 217 6.88 -18.04 -6.67
C LYS A 217 6.12 -17.55 -5.43
N THR A 218 6.81 -16.91 -4.50
CA THR A 218 6.15 -16.23 -3.40
C THR A 218 5.53 -14.93 -3.88
N ILE A 219 4.21 -14.82 -3.76
CA ILE A 219 3.43 -13.63 -4.05
C ILE A 219 3.10 -12.96 -2.72
N GLU A 220 3.48 -11.70 -2.57
CA GLU A 220 3.30 -10.93 -1.34
C GLU A 220 1.99 -10.14 -1.37
N PHE A 221 1.32 -10.04 -0.23
CA PHE A 221 0.02 -9.38 -0.11
C PHE A 221 0.03 -8.31 0.99
N LEU A 222 -0.21 -7.06 0.58
CA LEU A 222 -0.48 -5.94 1.47
C LEU A 222 -1.99 -5.67 1.48
N GLY A 223 -2.64 -5.88 2.62
CA GLY A 223 -4.06 -5.56 2.79
C GLY A 223 -4.26 -4.13 3.27
N GLU A 224 -5.11 -3.36 2.59
CA GLU A 224 -5.56 -2.08 3.14
C GLU A 224 -6.54 -2.34 4.28
N THR A 225 -6.00 -2.44 5.46
CA THR A 225 -6.73 -2.63 6.71
C THR A 225 -5.83 -2.26 7.88
N ASP A 226 -6.42 -2.05 9.03
CA ASP A 226 -5.72 -1.93 10.31
C ASP A 226 -6.18 -3.06 11.21
N ILE A 227 -5.39 -4.14 11.28
CA ILE A 227 -5.71 -5.28 12.15
C ILE A 227 -5.47 -4.99 13.64
N SER A 228 -4.86 -3.87 13.99
CA SER A 228 -4.85 -3.38 15.38
C SER A 228 -6.25 -2.96 15.83
N ASN A 229 -7.12 -2.55 14.89
CA ASN A 229 -8.53 -2.31 15.15
C ASN A 229 -9.29 -3.64 15.34
N PRO A 230 -9.95 -3.85 16.50
CA PRO A 230 -10.70 -5.09 16.77
C PRO A 230 -11.75 -5.46 15.71
N GLU A 231 -12.37 -4.47 15.07
CA GLU A 231 -13.39 -4.70 14.02
C GLU A 231 -12.80 -5.35 12.76
N ASN A 232 -11.52 -5.12 12.49
CA ASN A 232 -10.82 -5.65 11.32
C ASN A 232 -10.10 -6.98 11.57
N ARG A 233 -10.10 -7.49 12.80
CA ARG A 233 -9.34 -8.72 13.17
C ARG A 233 -9.74 -9.96 12.40
N ARG A 234 -10.92 -9.99 11.79
CA ARG A 234 -11.31 -11.08 10.88
C ARG A 234 -10.31 -11.26 9.73
N ILE A 235 -9.62 -10.19 9.32
CA ILE A 235 -8.65 -10.19 8.24
C ILE A 235 -7.30 -10.81 8.67
N ASP A 236 -6.99 -10.85 9.96
CA ASP A 236 -5.77 -11.47 10.50
C ASP A 236 -5.61 -12.96 10.10
N SER A 237 -6.73 -13.64 9.84
CA SER A 237 -6.76 -15.04 9.40
C SER A 237 -6.72 -15.23 7.87
N CYS A 238 -6.71 -14.16 7.08
CA CYS A 238 -6.80 -14.25 5.62
C CYS A 238 -5.48 -14.64 4.93
N GLY A 239 -4.35 -14.44 5.60
CA GLY A 239 -3.03 -14.78 5.05
C GLY A 239 -2.28 -13.60 4.41
N PHE A 240 -2.72 -12.36 4.63
CA PHE A 240 -1.96 -11.17 4.24
C PHE A 240 -0.61 -11.14 4.96
N ASP A 241 0.44 -10.72 4.26
CA ASP A 241 1.79 -10.55 4.82
C ASP A 241 1.92 -9.23 5.57
N TYR A 242 1.23 -8.19 5.07
CA TYR A 242 1.34 -6.81 5.52
C TYR A 242 -0.03 -6.16 5.68
N ASP A 243 -0.10 -5.19 6.61
CA ASP A 243 -1.24 -4.30 6.80
C ASP A 243 -0.78 -2.85 7.00
N TYR A 244 -1.73 -1.93 7.07
CA TYR A 244 -1.47 -0.52 7.26
C TYR A 244 -1.33 -0.16 8.74
N ALA A 245 -0.35 0.68 9.07
CA ALA A 245 -0.24 1.32 10.38
C ALA A 245 -1.02 2.65 10.40
N TRP A 246 -2.35 2.58 10.26
CA TRP A 246 -3.23 3.76 10.33
C TRP A 246 -3.08 4.54 11.62
N ASP A 247 -2.83 3.84 12.72
CA ASP A 247 -2.59 4.42 14.03
C ASP A 247 -1.28 5.25 14.05
N PHE A 248 -0.22 4.80 13.37
CA PHE A 248 1.00 5.59 13.23
C PHE A 248 0.71 6.93 12.55
N GLN A 249 0.07 6.91 11.41
CA GLN A 249 -0.28 8.11 10.65
C GLN A 249 -1.28 8.99 11.42
N GLY A 250 -2.38 8.40 11.90
CA GLY A 250 -3.48 9.14 12.53
C GLY A 250 -3.17 9.62 13.95
N GLU A 251 -2.43 8.82 14.74
CA GLU A 251 -2.18 9.17 16.13
C GLU A 251 -0.83 9.81 16.36
N LEU A 252 0.25 9.28 15.77
CA LEU A 252 1.59 9.83 16.02
C LEU A 252 1.84 11.03 15.10
N ALA A 253 1.80 10.84 13.80
CA ALA A 253 2.21 11.86 12.86
C ALA A 253 1.31 13.11 12.93
N ARG A 254 -0.02 12.94 12.99
CA ARG A 254 -0.93 14.10 13.12
C ARG A 254 -0.84 14.79 14.48
N LYS A 255 -0.82 14.03 15.57
CA LYS A 255 -0.76 14.60 16.93
C LYS A 255 0.62 15.16 17.29
N PHE A 256 1.67 14.77 16.56
CA PHE A 256 3.00 15.32 16.76
C PHE A 256 3.03 16.83 16.56
N ASN A 257 2.29 17.36 15.59
CA ASN A 257 2.19 18.81 15.37
C ASN A 257 1.38 19.54 16.45
N ASP A 258 0.47 18.84 17.13
CA ASP A 258 -0.48 19.44 18.07
C ASP A 258 -0.03 19.32 19.52
N SER A 259 1.10 18.65 19.79
CA SER A 259 1.55 18.36 21.16
C SER A 259 2.91 18.92 21.47
N ASP A 260 2.93 19.91 22.36
CA ASP A 260 4.16 20.42 22.98
C ASP A 260 4.66 19.52 24.13
N ASN A 261 4.01 18.36 24.35
CA ASN A 261 4.26 17.49 25.50
C ASN A 261 4.95 16.20 25.09
N ALA A 262 6.26 16.10 25.37
CA ALA A 262 7.08 14.92 25.09
C ALA A 262 6.57 13.62 25.77
N ASP A 263 5.96 13.74 26.98
CA ASP A 263 5.41 12.56 27.68
C ASP A 263 4.19 12.00 26.95
N SER A 264 3.36 12.86 26.36
CA SER A 264 2.22 12.42 25.53
C SER A 264 2.69 11.70 24.28
N LEU A 265 3.72 12.19 23.59
CA LEU A 265 4.30 11.55 22.41
C LEU A 265 4.94 10.21 22.77
N ARG A 266 5.66 10.13 23.88
CA ARG A 266 6.23 8.89 24.38
C ARG A 266 5.14 7.86 24.66
N ALA A 267 4.07 8.22 25.35
CA ALA A 267 2.94 7.35 25.63
C ALA A 267 2.25 6.85 24.33
N ILE A 268 2.18 7.69 23.31
CA ILE A 268 1.67 7.28 21.98
C ILE A 268 2.62 6.25 21.37
N CYS A 269 3.93 6.51 21.32
CA CYS A 269 4.92 5.57 20.76
C CYS A 269 4.87 4.21 21.47
N ASP A 270 4.86 4.20 22.82
CA ASP A 270 4.79 2.98 23.62
C ASP A 270 3.52 2.17 23.31
N ARG A 271 2.38 2.85 23.14
CA ARG A 271 1.12 2.20 22.77
C ARG A 271 1.15 1.62 21.38
N LEU A 272 1.69 2.35 20.38
CA LEU A 272 1.80 1.88 18.99
C LEU A 272 2.73 0.68 18.89
N LEU A 273 3.87 0.69 19.60
CA LEU A 273 4.78 -0.45 19.67
C LEU A 273 4.11 -1.67 20.31
N ALA A 274 3.36 -1.46 21.40
CA ALA A 274 2.61 -2.53 22.05
C ALA A 274 1.46 -3.08 21.16
N ALA A 275 0.84 -2.26 20.34
CA ALA A 275 -0.16 -2.69 19.37
C ALA A 275 0.49 -3.51 18.24
N SER A 276 1.60 -3.03 17.67
CA SER A 276 2.36 -3.74 16.63
C SER A 276 2.88 -5.10 17.08
N ALA A 277 3.25 -5.24 18.35
CA ALA A 277 3.70 -6.52 18.90
C ALA A 277 2.60 -7.60 19.01
N LYS A 278 1.32 -7.23 18.88
CA LYS A 278 0.17 -8.14 19.01
C LYS A 278 -0.33 -8.66 17.67
N VAL A 279 0.10 -8.06 16.56
CA VAL A 279 -0.31 -8.46 15.22
C VAL A 279 0.76 -9.35 14.59
N LYS A 280 0.32 -10.32 13.78
CA LYS A 280 1.24 -11.25 13.09
C LYS A 280 1.81 -10.63 11.83
N ASN A 281 1.01 -9.79 11.17
CA ASN A 281 1.40 -9.14 9.93
C ASN A 281 2.43 -8.05 10.20
N LYS A 282 3.29 -7.86 9.23
CA LYS A 282 4.21 -6.73 9.22
C LYS A 282 3.44 -5.48 8.81
N ARG A 283 3.77 -4.35 9.41
CA ARG A 283 3.00 -3.14 9.22
C ARG A 283 3.70 -2.18 8.27
N MET A 284 2.96 -1.66 7.30
CA MET A 284 3.41 -0.54 6.48
C MET A 284 3.22 0.77 7.24
N VAL A 285 4.32 1.45 7.52
CA VAL A 285 4.36 2.75 8.22
C VAL A 285 4.44 3.86 7.18
N TYR A 286 3.67 4.93 7.34
CA TYR A 286 3.64 6.01 6.36
C TYR A 286 3.22 7.35 6.98
N LEU A 287 3.66 8.44 6.38
CA LEU A 287 3.25 9.80 6.70
C LEU A 287 2.13 10.28 5.79
N THR A 288 2.25 10.01 4.51
CA THR A 288 1.23 10.29 3.49
C THR A 288 1.14 9.13 2.50
N ASN A 289 0.00 9.03 1.84
CA ASN A 289 -0.22 8.16 0.68
C ASN A 289 -1.18 8.86 -0.30
N HIS A 290 -1.64 8.15 -1.31
CA HIS A 290 -2.57 8.68 -2.31
C HIS A 290 -3.91 9.16 -1.71
N ASP A 291 -4.39 8.58 -0.60
CA ASP A 291 -5.66 8.97 0.03
C ASP A 291 -5.57 10.33 0.70
N GLN A 292 -4.51 10.58 1.48
CA GLN A 292 -4.31 11.89 2.10
C GLN A 292 -4.12 12.96 1.04
N ASN A 293 -3.33 12.68 0.00
CA ASN A 293 -3.11 13.62 -1.08
C ASN A 293 -4.42 13.95 -1.84
N TYR A 294 -5.22 12.92 -2.15
CA TYR A 294 -6.49 13.10 -2.85
C TYR A 294 -7.56 13.79 -1.99
N ASN A 295 -7.76 13.30 -0.77
CA ASN A 295 -8.84 13.78 0.11
C ASN A 295 -8.55 15.16 0.68
N ASP A 296 -7.29 15.50 0.90
CA ASP A 296 -6.86 16.76 1.51
C ASP A 296 -6.43 17.82 0.47
N GLY A 297 -6.78 17.63 -0.80
CA GLY A 297 -6.64 18.64 -1.84
C GLY A 297 -5.25 18.77 -2.44
N GLY A 298 -4.45 17.71 -2.42
CA GLY A 298 -3.11 17.68 -3.02
C GLY A 298 -2.05 18.31 -2.14
N ASN A 299 -2.22 18.25 -0.83
CA ASN A 299 -1.25 18.78 0.12
C ASN A 299 0.04 17.95 0.15
N THR A 300 1.17 18.64 0.28
CA THR A 300 2.50 18.05 0.43
C THR A 300 2.78 17.69 1.90
N LEU A 301 3.85 16.94 2.17
CA LEU A 301 4.33 16.72 3.54
C LEU A 301 4.56 18.03 4.31
N LYS A 302 5.00 19.06 3.60
CA LYS A 302 5.21 20.38 4.20
C LYS A 302 3.88 21.01 4.64
N ASP A 303 2.83 20.85 3.85
CA ASP A 303 1.51 21.38 4.18
C ASP A 303 0.91 20.66 5.38
N PHE A 304 1.09 19.34 5.50
CA PHE A 304 0.61 18.55 6.63
C PHE A 304 1.40 18.78 7.91
N TYR A 305 2.73 18.81 7.83
CA TYR A 305 3.60 18.68 9.01
C TYR A 305 4.59 19.83 9.18
N GLY A 306 4.60 20.83 8.31
CA GLY A 306 5.54 21.94 8.38
C GLY A 306 7.00 21.47 8.45
N ASP A 307 7.78 22.04 9.36
CA ASP A 307 9.17 21.65 9.56
C ASP A 307 9.34 20.33 10.33
N ASN A 308 8.29 19.88 11.02
CA ASN A 308 8.29 18.57 11.70
C ASN A 308 8.40 17.40 10.73
N ARG A 309 8.11 17.61 9.42
CA ARG A 309 8.24 16.56 8.40
C ARG A 309 9.60 15.86 8.40
N TYR A 310 10.69 16.58 8.68
CA TYR A 310 12.02 15.98 8.74
C TYR A 310 12.18 14.99 9.88
N LEU A 311 11.69 15.36 11.07
CA LEU A 311 11.73 14.47 12.23
C LEU A 311 10.77 13.30 12.07
N LEU A 312 9.57 13.54 11.51
CA LEU A 312 8.59 12.50 11.24
C LEU A 312 9.09 11.51 10.20
N THR A 313 9.80 11.97 9.15
CA THR A 313 10.46 11.08 8.19
C THR A 313 11.52 10.20 8.88
N VAL A 314 12.32 10.76 9.80
CA VAL A 314 13.26 9.93 10.58
C VAL A 314 12.50 8.88 11.41
N LEU A 315 11.38 9.24 12.03
CA LEU A 315 10.55 8.30 12.79
C LEU A 315 9.97 7.23 11.88
N GLU A 316 9.42 7.57 10.72
CA GLU A 316 8.89 6.64 9.73
C GLU A 316 9.91 5.55 9.36
N PHE A 317 11.16 5.94 9.09
CA PHE A 317 12.24 5.03 8.71
C PHE A 317 12.91 4.30 9.88
N THR A 318 12.64 4.69 11.11
CA THR A 318 13.22 4.08 12.31
C THR A 318 12.18 3.39 13.20
N PHE A 319 10.90 3.54 12.90
CA PHE A 319 9.82 2.87 13.60
C PHE A 319 9.72 1.40 13.17
N HIS A 320 9.02 0.59 13.97
CA HIS A 320 8.84 -0.84 13.67
C HIS A 320 7.83 -1.03 12.54
N GLY A 321 8.32 -1.34 11.34
CA GLY A 321 7.50 -1.56 10.16
C GLY A 321 8.27 -1.30 8.87
N MET A 322 7.55 -1.39 7.74
CA MET A 322 8.07 -1.07 6.41
C MET A 322 7.68 0.37 6.06
N PRO A 323 8.63 1.29 5.88
CA PRO A 323 8.30 2.66 5.51
C PRO A 323 7.77 2.73 4.08
N LEU A 324 6.78 3.60 3.85
CA LEU A 324 6.24 3.93 2.54
C LEU A 324 6.67 5.34 2.14
N ILE A 325 7.29 5.47 0.99
CA ILE A 325 7.48 6.75 0.31
C ILE A 325 6.38 6.89 -0.74
N TYR A 326 5.48 7.85 -0.58
CA TYR A 326 4.60 8.26 -1.66
C TYR A 326 5.37 9.12 -2.66
N GLN A 327 5.16 8.93 -3.97
CA GLN A 327 5.87 9.67 -5.02
C GLN A 327 5.84 11.19 -4.79
N GLY A 328 7.02 11.83 -4.83
CA GLY A 328 7.17 13.26 -4.55
C GLY A 328 7.62 13.55 -3.12
N GLN A 329 7.33 12.67 -2.16
CA GLN A 329 7.73 12.86 -0.76
C GLN A 329 9.24 13.04 -0.61
N GLU A 330 10.04 12.30 -1.41
CA GLU A 330 11.50 12.34 -1.37
C GLU A 330 12.11 13.67 -1.86
N ILE A 331 11.34 14.49 -2.53
CA ILE A 331 11.74 15.81 -2.99
C ILE A 331 11.01 16.94 -2.24
N GLY A 332 10.19 16.59 -1.26
CA GLY A 332 9.44 17.54 -0.42
C GLY A 332 8.15 18.04 -1.05
N ASP A 333 7.64 17.30 -2.02
CA ASP A 333 6.39 17.58 -2.73
C ASP A 333 5.22 16.80 -2.13
#